data_0e27135987d40d0b5892ac5093ab3389
#
_entry.id   0e27135987d40d0b5892ac5093ab3389
#
_cell.length_a   1.000
_cell.length_b   1.000
_cell.length_c   1.000
_cell.angle_alpha   90.00
_cell.angle_beta   90.00
_cell.angle_gamma   90.00
#
_symmetry.space_group_name_H-M   'P 1'
#
loop_
_entity.id
_entity.type
_entity.pdbx_description
1 polymer ?
#
loop_
_entity_poly.entity_id
_entity_poly.type
_entity_poly.pdbx_seq_one_letter_code
_entity_poly.pdbx_strand_id
1 'polypeptide(L)'
;MQVAEGIFLVQLPLPFALRSVNCYLLRDGAQWTVIDTGLHHTPGQEMWQTTFDELGIEPSSIGRIILTHAHPDHYGMAGWLAQQSGAPVLLSAVEQRFAEQVWHQGEPLYRATQAFFQEHGMPEPLCQVVYENMVALQPNTLPHPAVVTLLAPNSHLTIGGREFVAIETPGHSDGHLAFYCAAERLMLCGDTVLTKITPNISLWPHSHPNPLAAFLQTLELLRQFDVALALPGHGPLI
;
A
#
# COMPACT_ATOMS: atom_id res chain seq x y z
N MET A 1 -1.17 17.63 5.11
CA MET A 1 0.03 18.54 5.20
C MET A 1 0.77 18.49 3.86
N GLN A 2 1.12 19.64 3.26
CA GLN A 2 1.93 19.67 2.04
C GLN A 2 3.39 19.31 2.36
N VAL A 3 3.97 18.34 1.63
CA VAL A 3 5.33 17.82 1.87
C VAL A 3 6.30 18.15 0.75
N ALA A 4 5.78 18.39 -0.46
CA ALA A 4 6.48 18.94 -1.61
C ALA A 4 5.47 19.72 -2.46
N GLU A 5 5.90 20.43 -3.49
CA GLU A 5 4.99 21.19 -4.35
C GLU A 5 3.94 20.24 -4.97
N GLY A 6 2.64 20.48 -4.68
CA GLY A 6 1.54 19.65 -5.17
C GLY A 6 1.48 18.22 -4.59
N ILE A 7 2.28 17.89 -3.56
CA ILE A 7 2.24 16.60 -2.87
C ILE A 7 1.82 16.80 -1.41
N PHE A 8 0.78 16.11 -1.00
CA PHE A 8 0.20 16.23 0.34
C PHE A 8 0.21 14.86 1.04
N LEU A 9 0.73 14.83 2.26
CA LEU A 9 0.63 13.70 3.16
C LEU A 9 -0.76 13.70 3.82
N VAL A 10 -1.44 12.58 3.73
CA VAL A 10 -2.67 12.24 4.45
C VAL A 10 -2.35 11.11 5.43
N GLN A 11 -2.28 11.43 6.71
CA GLN A 11 -1.96 10.45 7.73
C GLN A 11 -3.25 9.85 8.30
N LEU A 12 -3.54 8.60 7.93
CA LEU A 12 -4.76 7.91 8.33
C LEU A 12 -4.53 7.11 9.61
N PRO A 13 -5.47 7.14 10.58
CA PRO A 13 -5.35 6.40 11.81
C PRO A 13 -5.45 4.89 11.56
N LEU A 14 -4.78 4.12 12.41
CA LEU A 14 -4.85 2.65 12.44
C LEU A 14 -5.17 2.17 13.86
N PRO A 15 -6.01 1.12 14.02
CA PRO A 15 -6.33 0.55 15.33
C PRO A 15 -5.26 -0.43 15.85
N PHE A 16 -4.00 -0.28 15.40
CA PHE A 16 -2.87 -1.16 15.69
C PHE A 16 -1.79 -0.44 16.50
N ALA A 17 -0.75 -1.18 16.92
CA ALA A 17 0.45 -0.59 17.52
C ALA A 17 1.13 0.41 16.55
N LEU A 18 1.05 0.14 15.28
CA LEU A 18 1.39 1.05 14.18
C LEU A 18 0.24 2.03 13.96
N ARG A 19 0.24 3.13 14.70
CA ARG A 19 -0.92 4.01 14.89
C ARG A 19 -1.45 4.71 13.65
N SER A 20 -0.67 4.77 12.58
CA SER A 20 -1.06 5.47 11.35
C SER A 20 -0.35 4.91 10.12
N VAL A 21 -0.99 5.08 8.96
CA VAL A 21 -0.42 4.88 7.64
C VAL A 21 -0.38 6.22 6.90
N ASN A 22 0.65 6.43 6.12
CA ASN A 22 0.83 7.59 5.27
C ASN A 22 0.30 7.27 3.86
N CYS A 23 -0.74 7.99 3.46
CA CYS A 23 -1.21 8.04 2.09
C CYS A 23 -0.81 9.39 1.49
N TYR A 24 -0.75 9.48 0.18
CA TYR A 24 -0.35 10.72 -0.47
C TYR A 24 -1.37 11.14 -1.54
N LEU A 25 -1.60 12.46 -1.61
CA LEU A 25 -2.35 13.10 -2.67
C LEU A 25 -1.38 13.90 -3.54
N LEU A 26 -1.36 13.62 -4.82
CA LEU A 26 -0.56 14.34 -5.80
C LEU A 26 -1.49 15.13 -6.73
N ARG A 27 -1.31 16.45 -6.79
CA ARG A 27 -2.08 17.30 -7.69
C ARG A 27 -1.62 17.06 -9.14
N ASP A 28 -2.55 16.79 -10.03
CA ASP A 28 -2.33 16.53 -11.46
C ASP A 28 -3.23 17.45 -12.31
N GLY A 29 -2.83 18.71 -12.40
CA GLY A 29 -3.65 19.75 -13.03
C GLY A 29 -4.94 20.01 -12.25
N ALA A 30 -6.08 19.71 -12.87
CA ALA A 30 -7.40 19.79 -12.23
C ALA A 30 -7.80 18.48 -11.52
N GLN A 31 -7.00 17.44 -11.66
CA GLN A 31 -7.23 16.13 -11.05
C GLN A 31 -6.25 15.84 -9.91
N TRP A 32 -6.51 14.74 -9.22
CA TRP A 32 -5.67 14.24 -8.15
C TRP A 32 -5.34 12.77 -8.37
N THR A 33 -4.13 12.38 -8.00
CA THR A 33 -3.73 10.99 -7.88
C THR A 33 -3.60 10.65 -6.40
N VAL A 34 -4.21 9.54 -5.97
CA VAL A 34 -4.08 8.99 -4.63
C VAL A 34 -3.02 7.89 -4.66
N ILE A 35 -2.08 7.91 -3.72
CA ILE A 35 -1.12 6.82 -3.49
C ILE A 35 -1.46 6.21 -2.13
N ASP A 36 -1.84 4.93 -2.14
CA ASP A 36 -2.39 4.15 -1.05
C ASP A 36 -3.65 4.76 -0.41
N THR A 37 -4.44 3.95 0.27
CA THR A 37 -5.80 4.38 0.63
C THR A 37 -6.12 4.24 2.11
N GLY A 38 -5.33 3.48 2.86
CA GLY A 38 -5.60 3.22 4.27
C GLY A 38 -6.51 2.03 4.53
N LEU A 39 -6.64 1.66 5.80
CA LEU A 39 -7.55 0.62 6.29
C LEU A 39 -8.99 1.13 6.24
N HIS A 40 -9.93 0.31 5.76
CA HIS A 40 -11.33 0.69 5.70
C HIS A 40 -12.00 0.60 7.07
N HIS A 41 -12.15 1.75 7.72
CA HIS A 41 -12.88 1.94 8.97
C HIS A 41 -13.32 3.39 9.11
N THR A 42 -14.30 3.66 9.99
CA THR A 42 -14.91 4.99 10.13
C THR A 42 -13.88 6.12 10.34
N PRO A 43 -12.89 6.02 11.25
CA PRO A 43 -11.91 7.09 11.41
C PRO A 43 -11.05 7.37 10.18
N GLY A 44 -10.77 6.34 9.36
CA GLY A 44 -10.06 6.50 8.08
C GLY A 44 -10.91 7.26 7.05
N GLN A 45 -12.20 6.92 6.94
CA GLN A 45 -13.14 7.61 6.06
C GLN A 45 -13.34 9.09 6.46
N GLU A 46 -13.51 9.35 7.76
CA GLU A 46 -13.63 10.71 8.31
C GLU A 46 -12.38 11.55 8.00
N MET A 47 -11.19 10.96 8.12
CA MET A 47 -9.95 11.65 7.79
C MET A 47 -9.84 11.97 6.30
N TRP A 48 -10.24 11.05 5.41
CA TRP A 48 -10.32 11.33 3.97
C TRP A 48 -11.29 12.48 3.68
N GLN A 49 -12.51 12.44 4.25
CA GLN A 49 -13.50 13.50 4.05
C GLN A 49 -12.98 14.85 4.54
N THR A 50 -12.41 14.90 5.75
CA THR A 50 -11.78 16.11 6.29
C THR A 50 -10.70 16.64 5.36
N THR A 51 -9.85 15.77 4.83
CA THR A 51 -8.78 16.16 3.90
C THR A 51 -9.34 16.71 2.59
N PHE A 52 -10.39 16.13 2.06
CA PHE A 52 -11.05 16.61 0.84
C PHE A 52 -11.68 17.98 1.06
N ASP A 53 -12.37 18.17 2.18
CA ASP A 53 -12.99 19.45 2.54
C ASP A 53 -11.93 20.55 2.72
N GLU A 54 -10.84 20.27 3.44
CA GLU A 54 -9.73 21.22 3.67
C GLU A 54 -9.00 21.64 2.39
N LEU A 55 -8.84 20.72 1.44
CA LEU A 55 -8.15 20.98 0.17
C LEU A 55 -9.08 21.38 -0.97
N GLY A 56 -10.41 21.42 -0.73
CA GLY A 56 -11.42 21.69 -1.76
C GLY A 56 -11.42 20.65 -2.87
N ILE A 57 -11.24 19.37 -2.51
CA ILE A 57 -11.20 18.24 -3.45
C ILE A 57 -12.58 17.61 -3.55
N GLU A 58 -13.18 17.69 -4.72
CA GLU A 58 -14.36 16.87 -5.02
C GLU A 58 -13.90 15.44 -5.33
N PRO A 59 -14.51 14.39 -4.76
CA PRO A 59 -14.12 13.00 -5.05
C PRO A 59 -14.02 12.69 -6.54
N SER A 60 -14.91 13.27 -7.36
CA SER A 60 -14.89 13.12 -8.84
C SER A 60 -13.66 13.71 -9.52
N SER A 61 -12.87 14.54 -8.81
CA SER A 61 -11.59 15.05 -9.32
C SER A 61 -10.41 14.11 -9.09
N ILE A 62 -10.60 13.01 -8.36
CA ILE A 62 -9.60 11.95 -8.28
C ILE A 62 -9.56 11.21 -9.61
N GLY A 63 -8.46 11.35 -10.34
CA GLY A 63 -8.30 10.76 -11.67
C GLY A 63 -7.77 9.33 -11.64
N ARG A 64 -7.07 8.94 -10.57
CA ARG A 64 -6.55 7.57 -10.37
C ARG A 64 -6.16 7.32 -8.92
N ILE A 65 -6.16 6.04 -8.55
CA ILE A 65 -5.71 5.51 -7.27
C ILE A 65 -4.59 4.51 -7.58
N ILE A 66 -3.42 4.71 -7.03
CA ILE A 66 -2.25 3.84 -7.22
C ILE A 66 -1.91 3.22 -5.89
N LEU A 67 -1.77 1.90 -5.85
CA LEU A 67 -1.41 1.17 -4.65
C LEU A 67 0.04 0.67 -4.75
N THR A 68 0.79 0.85 -3.68
CA THR A 68 2.15 0.30 -3.56
C THR A 68 2.10 -1.21 -3.42
N HIS A 69 1.18 -1.72 -2.60
CA HIS A 69 0.93 -3.14 -2.37
C HIS A 69 -0.47 -3.37 -1.76
N ALA A 70 -0.85 -4.62 -1.53
CA ALA A 70 -2.20 -4.98 -1.14
C ALA A 70 -2.37 -5.34 0.34
N HIS A 71 -1.50 -4.89 1.26
CA HIS A 71 -1.79 -4.98 2.69
C HIS A 71 -2.99 -4.13 3.07
N PRO A 72 -3.76 -4.50 4.12
CA PRO A 72 -5.08 -3.92 4.36
C PRO A 72 -5.03 -2.42 4.67
N ASP A 73 -3.95 -1.93 5.26
CA ASP A 73 -3.74 -0.52 5.57
C ASP A 73 -3.24 0.33 4.38
N HIS A 74 -3.00 -0.28 3.23
CA HIS A 74 -2.73 0.40 1.95
C HIS A 74 -3.88 0.21 0.95
N TYR A 75 -4.42 -0.99 0.87
CA TYR A 75 -5.47 -1.41 -0.06
C TYR A 75 -6.89 -1.13 0.45
N GLY A 76 -7.09 -1.07 1.77
CA GLY A 76 -8.39 -1.23 2.43
C GLY A 76 -9.51 -0.35 1.91
N MET A 77 -9.26 0.93 1.64
CA MET A 77 -10.28 1.86 1.12
C MET A 77 -10.21 2.07 -0.40
N ALA A 78 -9.44 1.27 -1.14
CA ALA A 78 -9.31 1.46 -2.60
C ALA A 78 -10.65 1.34 -3.32
N GLY A 79 -11.46 0.34 -2.99
CA GLY A 79 -12.77 0.18 -3.57
C GLY A 79 -13.77 1.24 -3.14
N TRP A 80 -13.71 1.69 -1.88
CA TRP A 80 -14.55 2.78 -1.39
C TRP A 80 -14.21 4.10 -2.11
N LEU A 81 -12.93 4.47 -2.23
CA LEU A 81 -12.51 5.65 -2.97
C LEU A 81 -12.86 5.56 -4.46
N ALA A 82 -12.69 4.39 -5.07
CA ALA A 82 -13.06 4.17 -6.46
C ALA A 82 -14.57 4.33 -6.69
N GLN A 83 -15.41 3.91 -5.75
CA GLN A 83 -16.87 4.13 -5.83
C GLN A 83 -17.25 5.61 -5.72
N GLN A 84 -16.56 6.38 -4.86
CA GLN A 84 -16.79 7.82 -4.69
C GLN A 84 -16.32 8.64 -5.87
N SER A 85 -15.22 8.25 -6.50
CA SER A 85 -14.54 9.05 -7.53
C SER A 85 -14.80 8.58 -8.97
N GLY A 86 -15.13 7.31 -9.17
CA GLY A 86 -15.09 6.68 -10.49
C GLY A 86 -13.66 6.41 -11.00
N ALA A 87 -12.64 6.66 -10.18
CA ALA A 87 -11.24 6.53 -10.58
C ALA A 87 -10.81 5.07 -10.75
N PRO A 88 -9.95 4.75 -11.74
CA PRO A 88 -9.33 3.44 -11.85
C PRO A 88 -8.36 3.21 -10.70
N VAL A 89 -8.30 1.96 -10.22
CA VAL A 89 -7.31 1.50 -9.25
C VAL A 89 -6.17 0.80 -10.00
N LEU A 90 -4.94 1.23 -9.75
CA LEU A 90 -3.74 0.67 -10.35
C LEU A 90 -2.96 -0.14 -9.30
N LEU A 91 -2.57 -1.35 -9.64
CA LEU A 91 -1.89 -2.27 -8.75
C LEU A 91 -1.03 -3.25 -9.55
N SER A 92 0.07 -3.77 -8.98
CA SER A 92 0.85 -4.79 -9.67
C SER A 92 0.05 -6.09 -9.83
N ALA A 93 0.36 -6.89 -10.86
CA ALA A 93 -0.30 -8.17 -11.09
C ALA A 93 -0.09 -9.18 -9.95
N VAL A 94 1.04 -9.07 -9.24
CA VAL A 94 1.35 -9.92 -8.08
C VAL A 94 0.46 -9.54 -6.91
N GLU A 95 0.35 -8.25 -6.62
CA GLU A 95 -0.49 -7.74 -5.54
C GLU A 95 -1.99 -7.91 -5.81
N GLN A 96 -2.42 -7.83 -7.07
CA GLN A 96 -3.81 -8.18 -7.41
C GLN A 96 -4.12 -9.64 -7.07
N ARG A 97 -3.25 -10.58 -7.46
CA ARG A 97 -3.42 -11.99 -7.09
C ARG A 97 -3.42 -12.20 -5.56
N PHE A 98 -2.53 -11.49 -4.86
CA PHE A 98 -2.52 -11.51 -3.40
C PHE A 98 -3.86 -11.03 -2.83
N ALA A 99 -4.39 -9.89 -3.27
CA ALA A 99 -5.67 -9.36 -2.82
C ALA A 99 -6.83 -10.34 -3.10
N GLU A 100 -6.86 -10.95 -4.30
CA GLU A 100 -7.87 -11.95 -4.66
C GLU A 100 -7.82 -13.18 -3.75
N GLN A 101 -6.64 -13.67 -3.43
CA GLN A 101 -6.47 -14.85 -2.57
C GLN A 101 -6.75 -14.55 -1.10
N VAL A 102 -6.22 -13.45 -0.59
CA VAL A 102 -6.28 -13.13 0.84
C VAL A 102 -7.58 -12.44 1.22
N TRP A 103 -7.99 -11.42 0.46
CA TRP A 103 -9.13 -10.58 0.84
C TRP A 103 -10.44 -11.02 0.20
N HIS A 104 -10.43 -11.47 -1.07
CA HIS A 104 -11.66 -11.85 -1.75
C HIS A 104 -12.07 -13.30 -1.43
N GLN A 105 -11.13 -14.26 -1.47
CA GLN A 105 -11.43 -15.68 -1.16
C GLN A 105 -11.38 -15.96 0.35
N GLY A 106 -10.46 -15.33 1.07
CA GLY A 106 -10.43 -15.26 2.52
C GLY A 106 -10.15 -16.61 3.21
N GLU A 107 -11.17 -17.20 3.82
CA GLU A 107 -11.04 -18.27 4.80
C GLU A 107 -10.20 -19.49 4.37
N PRO A 108 -10.25 -20.01 3.13
CA PRO A 108 -9.41 -21.12 2.74
C PRO A 108 -7.91 -20.84 2.91
N LEU A 109 -7.46 -19.64 2.56
CA LEU A 109 -6.09 -19.23 2.76
C LEU A 109 -5.75 -19.03 4.24
N TYR A 110 -6.67 -18.49 5.05
CA TYR A 110 -6.43 -18.29 6.49
C TYR A 110 -6.22 -19.63 7.21
N ARG A 111 -6.98 -20.67 6.85
CA ARG A 111 -6.77 -22.02 7.36
C ARG A 111 -5.45 -22.64 6.87
N ALA A 112 -5.09 -22.43 5.62
CA ALA A 112 -3.80 -22.88 5.09
C ALA A 112 -2.64 -22.18 5.80
N THR A 113 -2.78 -20.90 6.11
CA THR A 113 -1.78 -20.12 6.88
C THR A 113 -1.66 -20.64 8.31
N GLN A 114 -2.77 -20.94 8.97
CA GLN A 114 -2.77 -21.55 10.31
C GLN A 114 -2.04 -22.89 10.31
N ALA A 115 -2.36 -23.78 9.35
CA ALA A 115 -1.71 -25.08 9.22
C ALA A 115 -0.21 -24.95 8.92
N PHE A 116 0.16 -24.04 8.03
CA PHE A 116 1.55 -23.76 7.68
C PHE A 116 2.38 -23.35 8.90
N PHE A 117 1.90 -22.42 9.70
CA PHE A 117 2.62 -21.98 10.90
C PHE A 117 2.70 -23.08 11.96
N GLN A 118 1.65 -23.91 12.09
CA GLN A 118 1.66 -25.06 13.00
C GLN A 118 2.71 -26.11 12.58
N GLU A 119 2.80 -26.44 11.29
CA GLU A 119 3.82 -27.33 10.74
C GLU A 119 5.25 -26.82 10.96
N HIS A 120 5.42 -25.49 11.00
CA HIS A 120 6.72 -24.84 11.27
C HIS A 120 6.99 -24.55 12.74
N GLY A 121 6.19 -25.15 13.64
CA GLY A 121 6.45 -25.13 15.07
C GLY A 121 5.84 -23.97 15.86
N MET A 122 4.96 -23.18 15.24
CA MET A 122 4.19 -22.17 16.00
C MET A 122 3.18 -22.89 16.91
N PRO A 123 3.10 -22.54 18.22
CA PRO A 123 2.10 -23.11 19.12
C PRO A 123 0.67 -22.87 18.64
N GLU A 124 -0.19 -23.90 18.76
CA GLU A 124 -1.58 -23.84 18.30
C GLU A 124 -2.35 -22.58 18.75
N PRO A 125 -2.24 -22.12 20.03
CA PRO A 125 -2.93 -20.89 20.43
C PRO A 125 -2.50 -19.64 19.64
N LEU A 126 -1.23 -19.56 19.23
CA LEU A 126 -0.74 -18.45 18.40
C LEU A 126 -1.21 -18.59 16.96
N CYS A 127 -1.25 -19.80 16.41
CA CYS A 127 -1.82 -20.06 15.09
C CYS A 127 -3.29 -19.64 15.03
N GLN A 128 -4.05 -19.91 16.11
CA GLN A 128 -5.44 -19.48 16.22
C GLN A 128 -5.58 -17.95 16.25
N VAL A 129 -4.71 -17.25 16.98
CA VAL A 129 -4.67 -15.77 17.00
C VAL A 129 -4.38 -15.20 15.60
N VAL A 130 -3.45 -15.81 14.86
CA VAL A 130 -3.16 -15.38 13.47
C VAL A 130 -4.40 -15.54 12.58
N TYR A 131 -5.06 -16.69 12.65
CA TYR A 131 -6.30 -16.93 11.90
C TYR A 131 -7.39 -15.91 12.24
N GLU A 132 -7.66 -15.69 13.53
CA GLU A 132 -8.68 -14.75 14.01
C GLU A 132 -8.38 -13.31 13.56
N ASN A 133 -7.11 -12.90 13.57
CA ASN A 133 -6.70 -11.58 13.08
C ASN A 133 -6.95 -11.43 11.59
N MET A 134 -6.66 -12.45 10.78
CA MET A 134 -6.93 -12.42 9.33
C MET A 134 -8.44 -12.31 9.05
N VAL A 135 -9.26 -13.09 9.77
CA VAL A 135 -10.73 -13.02 9.68
C VAL A 135 -11.25 -11.63 10.09
N ALA A 136 -10.72 -11.06 11.17
CA ALA A 136 -11.12 -9.75 11.66
C ALA A 136 -10.71 -8.59 10.74
N LEU A 137 -9.61 -8.75 9.98
CA LEU A 137 -9.12 -7.73 9.05
C LEU A 137 -9.86 -7.72 7.70
N GLN A 138 -10.39 -8.85 7.26
CA GLN A 138 -11.05 -8.96 5.96
C GLN A 138 -12.15 -7.90 5.71
N PRO A 139 -13.07 -7.61 6.66
CA PRO A 139 -14.07 -6.57 6.47
C PRO A 139 -13.48 -5.17 6.25
N ASN A 140 -12.27 -4.92 6.74
CA ASN A 140 -11.59 -3.64 6.58
C ASN A 140 -10.94 -3.44 5.19
N THR A 141 -11.16 -4.38 4.26
CA THR A 141 -10.74 -4.27 2.86
C THR A 141 -11.94 -4.14 1.90
N LEU A 142 -13.16 -4.12 2.44
CA LEU A 142 -14.40 -4.02 1.63
C LEU A 142 -14.85 -2.55 1.48
N PRO A 143 -15.50 -2.18 0.36
CA PRO A 143 -15.65 -2.98 -0.85
C PRO A 143 -14.33 -3.12 -1.60
N HIS A 144 -14.15 -4.23 -2.32
CA HIS A 144 -13.02 -4.36 -3.22
C HIS A 144 -13.21 -3.50 -4.49
N PRO A 145 -12.13 -3.03 -5.13
CA PRO A 145 -12.21 -2.37 -6.43
C PRO A 145 -12.86 -3.30 -7.46
N ALA A 146 -13.89 -2.80 -8.17
CA ALA A 146 -14.56 -3.58 -9.20
C ALA A 146 -13.67 -3.83 -10.43
N VAL A 147 -12.76 -2.91 -10.71
CA VAL A 147 -11.81 -2.98 -11.82
C VAL A 147 -10.44 -2.54 -11.34
N VAL A 148 -9.42 -3.35 -11.62
CA VAL A 148 -8.03 -3.03 -11.37
C VAL A 148 -7.29 -2.96 -12.70
N THR A 149 -6.56 -1.87 -12.92
CA THR A 149 -5.62 -1.71 -14.03
C THR A 149 -4.25 -2.20 -13.59
N LEU A 150 -3.68 -3.16 -14.32
CA LEU A 150 -2.38 -3.71 -13.98
C LEU A 150 -1.26 -2.73 -14.26
N LEU A 151 -0.42 -2.52 -13.26
CA LEU A 151 0.78 -1.71 -13.35
C LEU A 151 2.02 -2.62 -13.38
N ALA A 152 2.74 -2.58 -14.49
CA ALA A 152 3.95 -3.37 -14.63
C ALA A 152 5.16 -2.68 -13.97
N PRO A 153 6.13 -3.45 -13.44
CA PRO A 153 7.44 -2.89 -13.08
C PRO A 153 8.08 -2.14 -14.27
N ASN A 154 8.83 -1.08 -13.94
CA ASN A 154 9.46 -0.17 -14.90
C ASN A 154 8.48 0.64 -15.78
N SER A 155 7.17 0.62 -15.50
CA SER A 155 6.22 1.52 -16.14
C SER A 155 6.53 2.96 -15.76
N HIS A 156 6.35 3.85 -16.74
CA HIS A 156 6.42 5.29 -16.54
C HIS A 156 5.02 5.85 -16.30
N LEU A 157 4.90 6.71 -15.30
CA LEU A 157 3.66 7.36 -14.90
C LEU A 157 3.88 8.87 -14.84
N THR A 158 3.16 9.62 -15.65
CA THR A 158 3.13 11.09 -15.49
C THR A 158 2.09 11.46 -14.44
N ILE A 159 2.51 12.12 -13.35
CA ILE A 159 1.64 12.60 -12.28
C ILE A 159 2.04 14.03 -11.93
N GLY A 160 1.13 14.99 -12.15
CA GLY A 160 1.40 16.39 -11.84
C GLY A 160 2.56 17.00 -12.62
N GLY A 161 2.76 16.55 -13.85
CA GLY A 161 3.90 16.95 -14.69
C GLY A 161 5.23 16.28 -14.33
N ARG A 162 5.23 15.36 -13.34
CA ARG A 162 6.38 14.57 -12.92
C ARG A 162 6.37 13.20 -13.57
N GLU A 163 7.52 12.76 -14.04
CA GLU A 163 7.71 11.41 -14.54
C GLU A 163 8.19 10.51 -13.39
N PHE A 164 7.34 9.57 -12.99
CA PHE A 164 7.66 8.51 -12.03
C PHE A 164 7.92 7.20 -12.75
N VAL A 165 8.90 6.44 -12.27
CA VAL A 165 9.14 5.05 -12.68
C VAL A 165 8.70 4.13 -11.54
N ALA A 166 7.89 3.12 -11.86
CA ALA A 166 7.50 2.08 -10.92
C ALA A 166 8.66 1.10 -10.72
N ILE A 167 9.25 1.07 -9.54
CA ILE A 167 10.37 0.20 -9.17
C ILE A 167 9.82 -0.99 -8.40
N GLU A 168 10.08 -2.20 -8.89
CA GLU A 168 9.74 -3.42 -8.16
C GLU A 168 10.62 -3.56 -6.92
N THR A 169 10.00 -3.69 -5.76
CA THR A 169 10.68 -3.70 -4.45
C THR A 169 10.17 -4.84 -3.57
N PRO A 170 10.35 -6.11 -4.01
CA PRO A 170 9.84 -7.26 -3.28
C PRO A 170 10.55 -7.47 -1.94
N GLY A 171 9.85 -8.18 -1.04
CA GLY A 171 10.36 -8.60 0.26
C GLY A 171 9.38 -8.38 1.39
N HIS A 172 8.88 -7.16 1.57
CA HIS A 172 7.76 -6.86 2.49
C HIS A 172 6.44 -7.44 1.94
N SER A 173 6.20 -7.21 0.66
CA SER A 173 5.20 -7.89 -0.16
C SER A 173 5.84 -8.27 -1.49
N ASP A 174 5.37 -9.36 -2.12
CA ASP A 174 6.04 -9.94 -3.28
C ASP A 174 5.95 -9.08 -4.55
N GLY A 175 4.90 -8.28 -4.67
CA GLY A 175 4.66 -7.42 -5.81
C GLY A 175 4.72 -5.93 -5.49
N HIS A 176 5.32 -5.56 -4.36
CA HIS A 176 5.43 -4.18 -3.91
C HIS A 176 6.10 -3.29 -4.97
N LEU A 177 5.54 -2.09 -5.19
CA LEU A 177 6.09 -1.07 -6.08
C LEU A 177 6.41 0.20 -5.29
N ALA A 178 7.64 0.69 -5.43
CA ALA A 178 8.01 2.06 -5.12
C ALA A 178 7.95 2.92 -6.39
N PHE A 179 7.80 4.24 -6.25
CA PHE A 179 7.73 5.15 -7.40
C PHE A 179 8.79 6.23 -7.27
N TYR A 180 9.69 6.29 -8.25
CA TYR A 180 10.83 7.21 -8.24
C TYR A 180 10.70 8.29 -9.31
N CYS A 181 10.83 9.55 -8.91
CA CYS A 181 10.95 10.71 -9.77
C CYS A 181 12.39 11.23 -9.77
N ALA A 182 13.13 10.96 -10.83
CA ALA A 182 14.55 11.32 -10.91
C ALA A 182 14.77 12.84 -10.95
N ALA A 183 13.88 13.59 -11.61
CA ALA A 183 14.00 15.04 -11.75
C ALA A 183 13.95 15.78 -10.39
N GLU A 184 13.18 15.25 -9.44
CA GLU A 184 13.05 15.82 -8.10
C GLU A 184 13.78 15.01 -7.02
N ARG A 185 14.43 13.91 -7.40
CA ARG A 185 15.11 12.98 -6.49
C ARG A 185 14.15 12.52 -5.37
N LEU A 186 12.88 12.27 -5.73
CA LEU A 186 11.79 11.94 -4.83
C LEU A 186 11.38 10.49 -5.01
N MET A 187 11.13 9.77 -3.91
CA MET A 187 10.66 8.40 -3.93
C MET A 187 9.46 8.20 -3.00
N LEU A 188 8.36 7.68 -3.57
CA LEU A 188 7.24 7.12 -2.81
C LEU A 188 7.61 5.68 -2.48
N CYS A 189 7.89 5.39 -1.21
CA CYS A 189 8.55 4.15 -0.81
C CYS A 189 7.57 3.03 -0.43
N GLY A 190 6.30 3.34 -0.16
CA GLY A 190 5.43 2.41 0.54
C GLY A 190 6.10 1.88 1.80
N ASP A 191 6.07 0.58 2.00
CA ASP A 191 6.65 -0.07 3.17
C ASP A 191 8.06 -0.66 2.96
N THR A 192 8.71 -0.30 1.85
CA THR A 192 10.07 -0.81 1.60
C THR A 192 11.13 -0.12 2.45
N VAL A 193 11.01 1.21 2.67
CA VAL A 193 11.97 1.99 3.45
C VAL A 193 11.25 2.71 4.58
N LEU A 194 11.58 2.34 5.81
CA LEU A 194 11.01 2.89 7.04
C LEU A 194 12.15 3.27 8.01
N THR A 195 11.97 4.33 8.83
CA THR A 195 13.06 4.84 9.67
C THR A 195 13.06 4.34 11.10
N LYS A 196 11.87 4.17 11.70
CA LYS A 196 11.76 3.84 13.14
C LYS A 196 11.40 2.39 13.41
N ILE A 197 10.95 1.71 12.38
CA ILE A 197 10.60 0.28 12.40
C ILE A 197 11.23 -0.37 11.17
N THR A 198 11.42 -1.67 11.21
CA THR A 198 11.75 -2.45 10.02
C THR A 198 10.47 -2.89 9.33
N PRO A 199 10.42 -2.96 7.99
CA PRO A 199 9.37 -3.68 7.29
C PRO A 199 9.23 -5.10 7.84
N ASN A 200 8.00 -5.60 7.91
CA ASN A 200 7.77 -7.00 8.25
C ASN A 200 8.17 -7.87 7.05
N ILE A 201 9.20 -8.69 7.21
CA ILE A 201 9.67 -9.64 6.20
C ILE A 201 9.36 -11.04 6.70
N SER A 202 8.23 -11.57 6.28
CA SER A 202 7.71 -12.85 6.78
C SER A 202 7.50 -13.84 5.64
N LEU A 203 7.69 -15.12 5.95
CA LEU A 203 7.35 -16.22 5.06
C LEU A 203 5.89 -16.62 5.31
N TRP A 204 5.08 -16.47 4.28
CA TRP A 204 3.67 -16.87 4.26
C TRP A 204 3.44 -18.02 3.28
N PRO A 205 2.40 -18.84 3.46
CA PRO A 205 1.97 -19.73 2.38
C PRO A 205 1.72 -18.91 1.11
N HIS A 206 2.18 -19.36 -0.02
CA HIS A 206 2.03 -18.66 -1.31
C HIS A 206 2.87 -17.40 -1.53
N SER A 207 3.69 -16.97 -0.55
CA SER A 207 4.69 -15.91 -0.77
C SER A 207 5.95 -16.47 -1.45
N HIS A 208 6.80 -15.55 -1.90
CA HIS A 208 8.14 -15.90 -2.39
C HIS A 208 8.88 -16.80 -1.37
N PRO A 209 9.54 -17.88 -1.80
CA PRO A 209 10.13 -18.87 -0.89
C PRO A 209 11.27 -18.31 -0.02
N ASN A 210 11.83 -17.16 -0.38
CA ASN A 210 12.86 -16.46 0.40
C ASN A 210 12.65 -14.95 0.35
N PRO A 211 11.66 -14.42 1.10
CA PRO A 211 11.35 -12.98 1.10
C PRO A 211 12.49 -12.14 1.66
N LEU A 212 13.28 -12.66 2.59
CA LEU A 212 14.45 -11.95 3.13
C LEU A 212 15.53 -11.73 2.06
N ALA A 213 15.83 -12.74 1.24
CA ALA A 213 16.78 -12.56 0.14
C ALA A 213 16.27 -11.55 -0.89
N ALA A 214 14.97 -11.60 -1.22
CA ALA A 214 14.34 -10.61 -2.10
C ALA A 214 14.45 -9.19 -1.52
N PHE A 215 14.17 -9.02 -0.23
CA PHE A 215 14.30 -7.73 0.45
C PHE A 215 15.73 -7.19 0.46
N LEU A 216 16.72 -8.03 0.73
CA LEU A 216 18.14 -7.62 0.69
C LEU A 216 18.57 -7.18 -0.71
N GLN A 217 18.09 -7.86 -1.76
CA GLN A 217 18.31 -7.44 -3.16
C GLN A 217 17.62 -6.11 -3.47
N THR A 218 16.40 -5.92 -2.97
CA THR A 218 15.68 -4.64 -3.07
C THR A 218 16.46 -3.50 -2.43
N LEU A 219 17.02 -3.69 -1.23
CA LEU A 219 17.83 -2.67 -0.57
C LEU A 219 19.09 -2.33 -1.38
N GLU A 220 19.75 -3.34 -1.96
CA GLU A 220 20.92 -3.10 -2.81
C GLU A 220 20.55 -2.37 -4.11
N LEU A 221 19.38 -2.67 -4.69
CA LEU A 221 18.85 -1.92 -5.83
C LEU A 221 18.57 -0.46 -5.43
N LEU A 222 17.90 -0.22 -4.31
CA LEU A 222 17.51 1.13 -3.88
C LEU A 222 18.71 2.03 -3.56
N ARG A 223 19.85 1.47 -3.13
CA ARG A 223 21.10 2.22 -2.93
C ARG A 223 21.63 2.89 -4.19
N GLN A 224 21.17 2.49 -5.37
CA GLN A 224 21.61 3.07 -6.65
C GLN A 224 20.85 4.34 -7.01
N PHE A 225 19.75 4.66 -6.29
CA PHE A 225 18.95 5.84 -6.55
C PHE A 225 19.44 7.02 -5.71
N ASP A 226 19.54 8.18 -6.36
CA ASP A 226 19.83 9.44 -5.69
C ASP A 226 18.52 10.05 -5.18
N VAL A 227 18.21 9.82 -3.90
CA VAL A 227 16.95 10.26 -3.25
C VAL A 227 17.25 11.39 -2.28
N ALA A 228 16.58 12.52 -2.47
CA ALA A 228 16.62 13.68 -1.57
C ALA A 228 15.40 13.74 -0.64
N LEU A 229 14.28 13.14 -1.05
CA LEU A 229 13.06 13.06 -0.25
C LEU A 229 12.43 11.69 -0.46
N ALA A 230 12.35 10.91 0.60
CA ALA A 230 11.62 9.65 0.60
C ALA A 230 10.31 9.78 1.40
N LEU A 231 9.23 9.27 0.80
CA LEU A 231 7.86 9.32 1.28
C LEU A 231 7.41 7.90 1.67
N PRO A 232 7.62 7.48 2.93
CA PRO A 232 7.32 6.12 3.39
C PRO A 232 5.84 5.92 3.70
N GLY A 233 5.38 4.67 3.70
CA GLY A 233 4.03 4.28 4.14
C GLY A 233 3.81 4.45 5.63
N HIS A 234 4.86 4.46 6.45
CA HIS A 234 4.76 4.66 7.89
C HIS A 234 5.88 5.53 8.45
N GLY A 235 5.56 6.25 9.53
CA GLY A 235 6.52 7.06 10.25
C GLY A 235 6.82 8.42 9.57
N PRO A 236 7.92 9.08 9.94
CA PRO A 236 8.29 10.38 9.39
C PRO A 236 8.85 10.26 7.98
N LEU A 237 8.80 11.37 7.23
CA LEU A 237 9.50 11.52 5.96
C LEU A 237 11.02 11.41 6.14
N ILE A 238 11.72 11.05 5.08
CA ILE A 238 13.16 10.78 5.07
C ILE A 238 13.85 11.70 4.08
#